data_fd5bb41cf3a86f542233479c46521637
#
_entry.id   fd5bb41cf3a86f542233479c46521637
#
_cell.length_a   1.000
_cell.length_b   1.000
_cell.length_c   1.000
_cell.angle_alpha   90.00
_cell.angle_beta   90.00
_cell.angle_gamma   90.00
#
_symmetry.space_group_name_H-M   'P 1'
#
loop_
_entity.id
_entity.type
_entity.pdbx_description
1 polymer ?
#
loop_
_entity_poly.entity_id
_entity_poly.type
_entity_poly.pdbx_seq_one_letter_code
_entity_poly.pdbx_strand_id
1 'polypeptide(L)'
;EELFSGLTSSSKKTVIEYLKKNSPEMVVIWEPKPVDGRKLKGVKAEIKEFKVNSKIFKFLESVVPGGQQSFMPLWEELSSNEPAELIFFMLLRQTRQLISILSDPTSFRGPSWLTGKLKKQADAFGMEGLLKFHAEMYRLEEETKLGKSNLPLATRMELLLLSI
;
A
#
# COMPACT_ATOMS: atom_id res chain seq x y z
N GLU A 1 0.11 -20.08 -5.32
CA GLU A 1 -0.44 -18.73 -5.57
C GLU A 1 -1.47 -18.80 -6.69
N GLU A 2 -2.54 -18.02 -6.60
CA GLU A 2 -3.63 -17.96 -7.58
C GLU A 2 -4.30 -19.31 -7.88
N LEU A 3 -4.53 -20.13 -6.86
CA LEU A 3 -5.16 -21.45 -7.04
C LEU A 3 -6.62 -21.34 -7.51
N PHE A 4 -7.36 -20.40 -6.95
CA PHE A 4 -8.79 -20.17 -7.22
C PHE A 4 -9.04 -18.98 -8.17
N SER A 5 -8.06 -18.09 -8.35
CA SER A 5 -8.11 -16.98 -9.31
C SER A 5 -7.30 -17.30 -10.58
N GLY A 6 -7.47 -16.48 -11.62
CA GLY A 6 -6.79 -16.65 -12.90
C GLY A 6 -7.32 -17.82 -13.75
N LEU A 7 -6.54 -18.21 -14.78
CA LEU A 7 -6.90 -19.29 -15.71
C LEU A 7 -6.83 -20.65 -15.03
N THR A 8 -7.79 -21.50 -15.33
CA THR A 8 -7.85 -22.87 -14.81
C THR A 8 -6.85 -23.76 -15.56
N SER A 9 -5.97 -24.45 -14.83
CA SER A 9 -5.05 -25.45 -15.39
C SER A 9 -5.36 -26.84 -14.82
N SER A 10 -4.85 -27.90 -15.46
CA SER A 10 -4.97 -29.28 -14.97
C SER A 10 -4.35 -29.42 -13.57
N SER A 11 -3.17 -28.85 -13.35
CA SER A 11 -2.49 -28.87 -12.05
C SER A 11 -3.32 -28.21 -10.95
N LYS A 12 -3.96 -27.06 -11.22
CA LYS A 12 -4.85 -26.38 -10.26
C LYS A 12 -6.05 -27.26 -9.90
N LYS A 13 -6.66 -27.94 -10.90
CA LYS A 13 -7.77 -28.88 -10.67
C LYS A 13 -7.35 -30.01 -9.72
N THR A 14 -6.20 -30.62 -9.97
CA THR A 14 -5.67 -31.70 -9.14
C THR A 14 -5.47 -31.25 -7.68
N VAL A 15 -4.90 -30.06 -7.47
CA VAL A 15 -4.70 -29.51 -6.12
C VAL A 15 -6.05 -29.23 -5.44
N ILE A 16 -7.02 -28.66 -6.13
CA ILE A 16 -8.36 -28.40 -5.60
C ILE A 16 -9.07 -29.72 -5.23
N GLU A 17 -8.97 -30.76 -6.06
CA GLU A 17 -9.53 -32.08 -5.75
C GLU A 17 -8.87 -32.73 -4.55
N TYR A 18 -7.55 -32.57 -4.42
CA TYR A 18 -6.82 -33.03 -3.25
C TYR A 18 -7.33 -32.34 -1.98
N LEU A 19 -7.48 -31.01 -1.99
CA LEU A 19 -8.00 -30.25 -0.86
C LEU A 19 -9.45 -30.61 -0.49
N LYS A 20 -10.27 -31.03 -1.47
CA LYS A 20 -11.63 -31.49 -1.22
C LYS A 20 -11.69 -32.87 -0.55
N LYS A 21 -10.78 -33.75 -0.93
CA LYS A 21 -10.72 -35.13 -0.42
C LYS A 21 -10.00 -35.24 0.91
N ASN A 22 -8.96 -34.45 1.08
CA ASN A 22 -8.11 -34.46 2.26
C ASN A 22 -8.28 -33.13 2.99
N SER A 23 -8.48 -33.18 4.30
CA SER A 23 -8.49 -31.96 5.13
C SER A 23 -7.13 -31.87 5.83
N PRO A 24 -6.10 -31.32 5.20
CA PRO A 24 -4.78 -31.20 5.81
C PRO A 24 -4.87 -30.27 7.04
N GLU A 25 -4.04 -30.49 8.05
CA GLU A 25 -4.10 -29.76 9.35
C GLU A 25 -3.99 -28.25 9.15
N MET A 26 -3.11 -27.80 8.25
CA MET A 26 -2.98 -26.38 7.91
C MET A 26 -2.48 -26.19 6.46
N VAL A 27 -3.27 -25.49 5.67
CA VAL A 27 -2.86 -24.99 4.35
C VAL A 27 -3.26 -23.53 4.23
N VAL A 28 -2.30 -22.65 3.93
CA VAL A 28 -2.55 -21.23 3.68
C VAL A 28 -2.44 -20.98 2.19
N ILE A 29 -3.48 -20.42 1.60
CA ILE A 29 -3.55 -20.09 0.18
C ILE A 29 -3.72 -18.58 0.06
N TRP A 30 -2.77 -17.94 -0.62
CA TRP A 30 -2.84 -16.51 -0.92
C TRP A 30 -3.45 -16.29 -2.31
N GLU A 31 -4.47 -15.46 -2.36
CA GLU A 31 -5.13 -15.04 -3.61
C GLU A 31 -5.09 -13.51 -3.73
N PRO A 32 -4.58 -12.96 -4.84
CA PRO A 32 -4.47 -11.51 -5.02
C PRO A 32 -5.81 -10.83 -5.32
N LYS A 33 -6.85 -11.63 -5.59
CA LYS A 33 -8.21 -11.16 -5.90
C LYS A 33 -9.24 -11.90 -5.06
N PRO A 34 -10.40 -11.29 -4.78
CA PRO A 34 -11.50 -11.97 -4.10
C PRO A 34 -11.84 -13.28 -4.80
N VAL A 35 -11.98 -14.34 -4.01
CA VAL A 35 -12.31 -15.68 -4.52
C VAL A 35 -13.83 -15.83 -4.58
N ASP A 36 -14.36 -16.24 -5.76
CA ASP A 36 -15.76 -16.59 -5.90
C ASP A 36 -16.07 -17.82 -5.02
N GLY A 37 -17.01 -17.68 -4.07
CA GLY A 37 -17.40 -18.74 -3.15
C GLY A 37 -17.84 -20.03 -3.84
N ARG A 38 -18.33 -19.97 -5.10
CA ARG A 38 -18.66 -21.15 -5.91
C ARG A 38 -17.45 -22.03 -6.19
N LYS A 39 -16.25 -21.43 -6.32
CA LYS A 39 -15.00 -22.16 -6.55
C LYS A 39 -14.50 -22.90 -5.29
N LEU A 40 -14.96 -22.48 -4.11
CA LEU A 40 -14.64 -23.11 -2.83
C LEU A 40 -15.61 -24.21 -2.43
N LYS A 41 -16.65 -24.47 -3.24
CA LYS A 41 -17.64 -25.50 -2.94
C LYS A 41 -16.95 -26.86 -2.72
N GLY A 42 -17.13 -27.41 -1.51
CA GLY A 42 -16.53 -28.69 -1.09
C GLY A 42 -15.13 -28.57 -0.47
N VAL A 43 -14.55 -27.36 -0.37
CA VAL A 43 -13.32 -27.10 0.40
C VAL A 43 -13.72 -26.46 1.73
N LYS A 44 -13.32 -27.06 2.86
CA LYS A 44 -13.47 -26.44 4.18
C LYS A 44 -12.34 -25.42 4.36
N ALA A 45 -12.66 -24.14 4.22
CA ALA A 45 -11.68 -23.07 4.35
C ALA A 45 -12.26 -21.87 5.08
N GLU A 46 -11.45 -21.23 5.91
CA GLU A 46 -11.69 -19.90 6.42
C GLU A 46 -11.16 -18.86 5.44
N ILE A 47 -11.99 -17.89 5.07
CA ILE A 47 -11.59 -16.82 4.16
C ILE A 47 -11.34 -15.58 4.99
N LYS A 48 -10.11 -15.06 4.91
CA LYS A 48 -9.75 -13.74 5.45
C LYS A 48 -9.51 -12.80 4.28
N GLU A 49 -10.34 -11.77 4.16
CA GLU A 49 -10.18 -10.74 3.15
C GLU A 49 -9.46 -9.53 3.74
N PHE A 50 -8.32 -9.17 3.14
CA PHE A 50 -7.52 -8.01 3.55
C PHE A 50 -7.76 -6.87 2.56
N LYS A 51 -8.67 -5.98 2.88
CA LYS A 51 -8.96 -4.78 2.07
C LYS A 51 -8.10 -3.62 2.56
N VAL A 52 -7.44 -2.95 1.63
CA VAL A 52 -6.78 -1.68 1.95
C VAL A 52 -7.85 -0.65 2.32
N ASN A 53 -7.67 0.01 3.46
CA ASN A 53 -8.56 1.05 3.92
C ASN A 53 -8.57 2.23 2.93
N SER A 54 -9.75 2.57 2.41
CA SER A 54 -9.90 3.66 1.43
C SER A 54 -9.44 5.03 1.96
N LYS A 55 -9.39 5.21 3.29
CA LYS A 55 -8.90 6.44 3.92
C LYS A 55 -7.41 6.66 3.69
N ILE A 56 -6.63 5.58 3.48
CA ILE A 56 -5.20 5.71 3.11
C ILE A 56 -5.07 6.54 1.83
N PHE A 57 -5.90 6.31 0.82
CA PHE A 57 -5.84 7.08 -0.43
C PHE A 57 -6.19 8.55 -0.22
N LYS A 58 -7.17 8.85 0.64
CA LYS A 58 -7.51 10.24 1.01
C LYS A 58 -6.36 10.93 1.73
N PHE A 59 -5.74 10.23 2.68
CA PHE A 59 -4.53 10.71 3.36
C PHE A 59 -3.42 11.01 2.36
N LEU A 60 -3.07 10.05 1.52
CA LEU A 60 -2.00 10.22 0.53
C LEU A 60 -2.27 11.44 -0.40
N GLU A 61 -3.51 11.61 -0.87
CA GLU A 61 -3.90 12.74 -1.72
C GLU A 61 -3.79 14.10 -0.98
N SER A 62 -3.96 14.11 0.35
CA SER A 62 -3.94 15.34 1.15
C SER A 62 -2.55 15.77 1.62
N VAL A 63 -1.56 14.89 1.55
CA VAL A 63 -0.18 15.20 1.98
C VAL A 63 0.45 16.17 0.99
N VAL A 64 0.54 17.44 1.41
CA VAL A 64 1.22 18.53 0.69
C VAL A 64 1.93 19.44 1.71
N PRO A 65 2.99 20.16 1.32
CA PRO A 65 3.65 21.12 2.21
C PRO A 65 2.67 22.15 2.77
N GLY A 66 2.72 22.37 4.08
CA GLY A 66 1.81 23.27 4.78
C GLY A 66 0.38 22.76 4.94
N GLY A 67 0.08 21.52 4.53
CA GLY A 67 -1.25 20.93 4.57
C GLY A 67 -1.60 20.17 5.85
N GLN A 68 -0.86 20.34 6.95
CA GLN A 68 -0.98 19.57 8.19
C GLN A 68 -2.41 19.52 8.73
N GLN A 69 -3.15 20.63 8.66
CA GLN A 69 -4.54 20.68 9.12
C GLN A 69 -5.45 19.69 8.36
N SER A 70 -5.13 19.37 7.11
CA SER A 70 -5.91 18.47 6.29
C SER A 70 -5.53 17.00 6.46
N PHE A 71 -4.24 16.69 6.59
CA PHE A 71 -3.78 15.31 6.61
C PHE A 71 -3.50 14.74 8.01
N MET A 72 -3.21 15.57 9.01
CA MET A 72 -2.92 15.06 10.36
C MET A 72 -4.11 14.34 11.01
N PRO A 73 -5.36 14.80 10.90
CA PRO A 73 -6.51 14.03 11.42
C PRO A 73 -6.67 12.67 10.74
N LEU A 74 -6.36 12.57 9.44
CA LEU A 74 -6.37 11.31 8.72
C LEU A 74 -5.21 10.39 9.16
N TRP A 75 -4.04 10.98 9.43
CA TRP A 75 -2.90 10.26 9.98
C TRP A 75 -3.21 9.64 11.35
N GLU A 76 -3.75 10.40 12.29
CA GLU A 76 -4.12 9.93 13.63
C GLU A 76 -5.07 8.74 13.56
N GLU A 77 -6.09 8.82 12.70
CA GLU A 77 -7.03 7.73 12.52
C GLU A 77 -6.37 6.49 11.88
N LEU A 78 -5.54 6.69 10.85
CA LEU A 78 -4.88 5.59 10.14
C LEU A 78 -3.83 4.91 10.99
N SER A 79 -2.98 5.67 11.68
CA SER A 79 -1.89 5.11 12.50
C SER A 79 -2.39 4.28 13.69
N SER A 80 -3.65 4.50 14.10
CA SER A 80 -4.31 3.71 15.15
C SER A 80 -4.93 2.40 14.64
N ASN A 81 -5.22 2.30 13.34
CA ASN A 81 -6.01 1.20 12.76
C ASN A 81 -5.26 0.37 11.72
N GLU A 82 -4.17 0.90 11.17
CA GLU A 82 -3.42 0.27 10.09
C GLU A 82 -1.94 0.13 10.48
N PRO A 83 -1.24 -0.91 10.00
CA PRO A 83 0.20 -1.04 10.21
C PRO A 83 0.95 0.17 9.63
N ALA A 84 1.85 0.75 10.43
CA ALA A 84 2.65 1.89 10.01
C ALA A 84 3.48 1.60 8.75
N GLU A 85 3.95 0.36 8.61
CA GLU A 85 4.69 -0.13 7.44
C GLU A 85 3.87 -0.06 6.16
N LEU A 86 2.57 -0.37 6.23
CA LEU A 86 1.67 -0.27 5.08
C LEU A 86 1.51 1.19 4.64
N ILE A 87 1.25 2.09 5.59
CA ILE A 87 1.07 3.52 5.30
C ILE A 87 2.38 4.09 4.74
N PHE A 88 3.51 3.73 5.36
CA PHE A 88 4.85 4.13 4.91
C PHE A 88 5.13 3.69 3.47
N PHE A 89 4.91 2.41 3.16
CA PHE A 89 5.10 1.89 1.81
C PHE A 89 4.23 2.62 0.78
N MET A 90 2.96 2.87 1.10
CA MET A 90 2.04 3.58 0.21
C MET A 90 2.47 5.03 -0.01
N LEU A 91 2.93 5.72 1.04
CA LEU A 91 3.43 7.09 0.96
C LEU A 91 4.73 7.17 0.13
N LEU A 92 5.66 6.25 0.37
CA LEU A 92 6.91 6.15 -0.40
C LEU A 92 6.64 5.89 -1.89
N ARG A 93 5.71 4.98 -2.19
CA ARG A 93 5.28 4.70 -3.57
C ARG A 93 4.70 5.95 -4.23
N GLN A 94 3.83 6.68 -3.53
CA GLN A 94 3.24 7.92 -4.06
C GLN A 94 4.30 8.97 -4.30
N THR A 95 5.22 9.20 -3.36
CA THR A 95 6.32 10.16 -3.53
C THR A 95 7.13 9.87 -4.79
N ARG A 96 7.45 8.60 -5.05
CA ARG A 96 8.14 8.19 -6.29
C ARG A 96 7.31 8.49 -7.54
N GLN A 97 5.99 8.29 -7.49
CA GLN A 97 5.10 8.65 -8.60
C GLN A 97 5.06 10.16 -8.84
N LEU A 98 5.05 10.97 -7.78
CA LEU A 98 5.09 12.42 -7.89
C LEU A 98 6.40 12.91 -8.52
N ILE A 99 7.55 12.36 -8.11
CA ILE A 99 8.85 12.63 -8.72
C ILE A 99 8.84 12.26 -10.21
N SER A 100 8.33 11.08 -10.55
CA SER A 100 8.25 10.61 -11.93
C SER A 100 7.40 11.54 -12.80
N ILE A 101 6.24 12.00 -12.30
CA ILE A 101 5.35 12.90 -13.03
C ILE A 101 6.00 14.28 -13.28
N LEU A 102 6.80 14.81 -12.34
CA LEU A 102 7.53 16.06 -12.57
C LEU A 102 8.72 15.90 -13.51
N SER A 103 9.39 14.74 -13.48
CA SER A 103 10.53 14.45 -14.35
C SER A 103 10.08 14.18 -15.79
N ASP A 104 9.04 13.37 -15.94
CA ASP A 104 8.47 13.01 -17.24
C ASP A 104 6.96 12.69 -17.08
N PRO A 105 6.09 13.66 -17.39
CA PRO A 105 4.64 13.48 -17.30
C PRO A 105 4.10 12.32 -18.16
N THR A 106 4.84 11.90 -19.19
CA THR A 106 4.44 10.81 -20.10
C THR A 106 4.75 9.42 -19.54
N SER A 107 5.60 9.34 -18.52
CA SER A 107 6.01 8.08 -17.88
C SER A 107 4.87 7.44 -17.07
N PHE A 108 3.92 8.23 -16.59
CA PHE A 108 2.81 7.74 -15.77
C PHE A 108 1.71 7.12 -16.64
N ARG A 109 1.56 5.80 -16.54
CA ARG A 109 0.52 5.02 -17.24
C ARG A 109 -0.70 4.82 -16.34
N GLY A 110 -1.44 5.88 -16.09
CA GLY A 110 -2.67 5.84 -15.28
C GLY A 110 -3.84 6.58 -15.94
N PRO A 111 -5.05 6.49 -15.37
CA PRO A 111 -6.18 7.27 -15.83
C PRO A 111 -5.88 8.77 -15.79
N SER A 112 -6.35 9.52 -16.79
CA SER A 112 -6.08 10.97 -16.92
C SER A 112 -6.52 11.80 -15.70
N TRP A 113 -7.62 11.42 -15.07
CA TRP A 113 -8.10 12.07 -13.84
C TRP A 113 -7.10 11.92 -12.67
N LEU A 114 -6.44 10.77 -12.56
CA LEU A 114 -5.45 10.52 -11.52
C LEU A 114 -4.15 11.29 -11.82
N THR A 115 -3.72 11.32 -13.09
CA THR A 115 -2.56 12.09 -13.52
C THR A 115 -2.70 13.56 -13.16
N GLY A 116 -3.88 14.15 -13.39
CA GLY A 116 -4.16 15.55 -13.04
C GLY A 116 -4.08 15.83 -11.53
N LYS A 117 -4.58 14.92 -10.69
CA LYS A 117 -4.46 15.04 -9.22
C LYS A 117 -3.02 14.95 -8.75
N LEU A 118 -2.31 13.92 -9.22
CA LEU A 118 -0.90 13.70 -8.83
C LEU A 118 -0.02 14.85 -9.32
N LYS A 119 -0.28 15.41 -10.50
CA LYS A 119 0.47 16.58 -10.99
C LYS A 119 0.27 17.80 -10.08
N LYS A 120 -0.97 18.12 -9.69
CA LYS A 120 -1.23 19.23 -8.75
C LYS A 120 -0.49 19.04 -7.42
N GLN A 121 -0.51 17.83 -6.89
CA GLN A 121 0.21 17.49 -5.65
C GLN A 121 1.72 17.62 -5.83
N ALA A 122 2.26 17.12 -6.94
CA ALA A 122 3.67 17.20 -7.27
C ALA A 122 4.15 18.66 -7.45
N ASP A 123 3.34 19.48 -8.12
CA ASP A 123 3.62 20.92 -8.31
C ASP A 123 3.63 21.66 -6.96
N ALA A 124 2.77 21.27 -5.99
CA ALA A 124 2.75 21.87 -4.65
C ALA A 124 4.04 21.58 -3.85
N PHE A 125 4.64 20.40 -4.04
CA PHE A 125 5.93 20.06 -3.43
C PHE A 125 7.12 20.69 -4.16
N GLY A 126 7.04 20.77 -5.49
CA GLY A 126 8.20 21.01 -6.35
C GLY A 126 9.20 19.85 -6.34
N MET A 127 10.10 19.81 -7.32
CA MET A 127 11.09 18.73 -7.46
C MET A 127 12.02 18.65 -6.26
N GLU A 128 12.55 19.79 -5.80
CA GLU A 128 13.46 19.84 -4.67
C GLU A 128 12.79 19.34 -3.36
N GLY A 129 11.55 19.79 -3.09
CA GLY A 129 10.77 19.34 -1.94
C GLY A 129 10.51 17.84 -1.96
N LEU A 130 10.14 17.28 -3.12
CA LEU A 130 9.93 15.84 -3.28
C LEU A 130 11.21 15.02 -3.08
N LEU A 131 12.34 15.49 -3.62
CA LEU A 131 13.62 14.80 -3.44
C LEU A 131 14.06 14.82 -1.97
N LYS A 132 13.90 15.96 -1.28
CA LYS A 132 14.17 16.07 0.15
C LYS A 132 13.26 15.15 0.96
N PHE A 133 11.97 15.17 0.70
CA PHE A 133 11.00 14.30 1.38
C PHE A 133 11.32 12.82 1.14
N HIS A 134 11.63 12.44 -0.09
CA HIS A 134 12.04 11.07 -0.43
C HIS A 134 13.33 10.65 0.30
N ALA A 135 14.32 11.54 0.40
CA ALA A 135 15.56 11.26 1.12
C ALA A 135 15.31 11.03 2.62
N GLU A 136 14.45 11.83 3.25
CA GLU A 136 14.06 11.62 4.64
C GLU A 136 13.32 10.31 4.85
N MET A 137 12.41 9.93 3.93
CA MET A 137 11.75 8.62 3.97
C MET A 137 12.75 7.48 3.83
N TYR A 138 13.74 7.61 2.92
CA TYR A 138 14.79 6.61 2.79
C TYR A 138 15.59 6.44 4.09
N ARG A 139 15.93 7.56 4.75
CA ARG A 139 16.61 7.53 6.06
C ARG A 139 15.75 6.82 7.12
N LEU A 140 14.45 7.08 7.18
CA LEU A 140 13.53 6.39 8.08
C LEU A 140 13.51 4.86 7.82
N GLU A 141 13.50 4.46 6.56
CA GLU A 141 13.53 3.05 6.16
C GLU A 141 14.84 2.38 6.58
N GLU A 142 15.98 3.01 6.28
CA GLU A 142 17.30 2.50 6.65
C GLU A 142 17.42 2.32 8.17
N GLU A 143 17.10 3.35 8.94
CA GLU A 143 17.21 3.32 10.41
C GLU A 143 16.26 2.28 11.02
N THR A 144 15.08 2.06 10.42
CA THR A 144 14.14 1.01 10.86
C THR A 144 14.73 -0.38 10.61
N LYS A 145 15.27 -0.62 9.41
CA LYS A 145 15.86 -1.91 9.04
C LYS A 145 17.11 -2.25 9.84
N LEU A 146 17.89 -1.25 10.19
CA LEU A 146 19.13 -1.41 10.94
C LEU A 146 18.94 -1.33 12.46
N GLY A 147 17.72 -1.12 12.94
CA GLY A 147 17.44 -0.98 14.37
C GLY A 147 18.13 0.22 15.02
N LYS A 148 18.41 1.29 14.26
CA LYS A 148 19.14 2.47 14.72
C LYS A 148 18.27 3.47 15.51
N SER A 149 16.98 3.24 15.61
CA SER A 149 16.06 4.17 16.30
C SER A 149 15.26 3.45 17.39
N ASN A 150 15.15 4.09 18.54
CA ASN A 150 14.30 3.64 19.65
C ASN A 150 12.84 4.08 19.51
N LEU A 151 12.54 4.95 18.55
CA LEU A 151 11.17 5.42 18.30
C LEU A 151 10.46 4.50 17.29
N PRO A 152 9.17 4.18 17.53
CA PRO A 152 8.35 3.45 16.58
C PRO A 152 8.29 4.15 15.21
N LEU A 153 8.14 3.38 14.13
CA LEU A 153 8.04 3.93 12.78
C LEU A 153 6.91 4.96 12.66
N ALA A 154 5.75 4.70 13.27
CA ALA A 154 4.61 5.62 13.26
C ALA A 154 4.98 7.00 13.81
N THR A 155 5.63 7.05 14.97
CA THR A 155 6.05 8.33 15.59
C THR A 155 7.05 9.09 14.71
N ARG A 156 7.97 8.38 14.08
CA ARG A 156 8.97 8.99 13.20
C ARG A 156 8.34 9.50 11.90
N MET A 157 7.35 8.80 11.37
CA MET A 157 6.55 9.27 10.24
C MET A 157 5.76 10.53 10.60
N GLU A 158 5.17 10.57 11.79
CA GLU A 158 4.46 11.74 12.28
C GLU A 158 5.36 12.98 12.34
N LEU A 159 6.57 12.85 12.92
CA LEU A 159 7.56 13.91 12.95
C LEU A 159 7.95 14.39 11.54
N LEU A 160 8.13 13.46 10.59
CA LEU A 160 8.40 13.81 9.20
C LEU A 160 7.23 14.57 8.57
N LEU A 161 5.99 14.11 8.77
CA LEU A 161 4.78 14.75 8.25
C LEU A 161 4.56 16.16 8.83
N LEU A 162 4.92 16.37 10.08
CA LEU A 162 4.85 17.70 10.72
C LEU A 162 5.90 18.68 10.17
N SER A 163 6.96 18.19 9.56
CA SER A 163 8.08 18.99 9.06
C SER A 163 7.95 19.48 7.61
N ILE A 164 6.93 19.08 6.89
CA ILE A 164 6.73 19.41 5.46
C ILE A 164 5.84 20.61 5.22
#